data_75b6270dac1dbcadd96aef5a39091b89
#
_entry.id   75b6270dac1dbcadd96aef5a39091b89
#
_cell.length_a   1.000
_cell.length_b   1.000
_cell.length_c   1.000
_cell.angle_alpha   90.00
_cell.angle_beta   90.00
_cell.angle_gamma   90.00
#
_symmetry.space_group_name_H-M   'P 1'
#
loop_
_entity.id
_entity.type
_entity.pdbx_description
1 polymer ?
#
loop_
_entity_poly.entity_id
_entity_poly.type
_entity_poly.pdbx_seq_one_letter_code
_entity_poly.pdbx_strand_id
1 'polypeptide(L)'
;FGINLASIKLKMVQSPGRYPTLTPNKDTAVKWSRIWIMAALALSIVLITLVANQITGWSLLAIVPLVSILFPIITALPQGKTDALKQGVKNYAQNSLFKGRMNACIFTAAGLLAHALDISGVGAAIPGLIPAVFTGYPYLLVLTIMLLIILPGQLGIHPVATGTTLVATIVPSALGLSVPVFAMTIICGWLLSNMLSPFSALNLTLSGLSGKSTWYTGLKLSWRYGLVCLLVYGVMVFATAPLLGNPV
;
A
#
# COMPACT_ATOMS: atom_id res chain seq x y z
N PHE A 1 11.21 11.22 -7.20
CA PHE A 1 10.93 12.27 -6.19
C PHE A 1 11.22 13.68 -6.71
N GLY A 2 12.35 13.92 -7.44
CA GLY A 2 12.74 15.25 -7.90
C GLY A 2 11.81 15.89 -8.95
N ILE A 3 11.22 15.10 -9.85
CA ILE A 3 10.39 15.61 -10.95
C ILE A 3 9.03 16.12 -10.43
N ASN A 4 8.47 15.51 -9.39
CA ASN A 4 7.19 15.92 -8.82
C ASN A 4 7.33 17.21 -7.96
N LEU A 5 8.44 17.36 -7.23
CA LEU A 5 8.73 18.57 -6.46
C LEU A 5 8.93 19.80 -7.35
N ALA A 6 9.62 19.64 -8.49
CA ALA A 6 9.79 20.71 -9.46
C ALA A 6 8.45 21.12 -10.11
N SER A 7 7.59 20.17 -10.46
CA SER A 7 6.27 20.47 -11.04
C SER A 7 5.31 21.09 -10.02
N ILE A 8 5.41 20.74 -8.74
CA ILE A 8 4.66 21.36 -7.65
C ILE A 8 5.15 22.79 -7.41
N LYS A 9 6.48 23.03 -7.39
CA LYS A 9 7.04 24.39 -7.28
C LYS A 9 6.62 25.29 -8.45
N LEU A 10 6.67 24.77 -9.69
CA LEU A 10 6.25 25.56 -10.85
C LEU A 10 4.78 25.95 -10.80
N LYS A 11 3.89 25.07 -10.33
CA LYS A 11 2.45 25.37 -10.21
C LYS A 11 2.12 26.28 -9.03
N MET A 12 2.86 26.20 -7.93
CA MET A 12 2.73 27.15 -6.81
C MET A 12 3.10 28.58 -7.24
N VAL A 13 4.10 28.74 -8.11
CA VAL A 13 4.51 30.04 -8.67
C VAL A 13 3.44 30.61 -9.62
N GLN A 14 2.69 29.74 -10.32
CA GLN A 14 1.66 30.18 -11.29
C GLN A 14 0.30 30.53 -10.67
N SER A 15 0.09 30.29 -9.37
CA SER A 15 -1.16 30.61 -8.67
C SER A 15 -0.89 31.16 -7.27
N PRO A 16 -0.19 32.31 -7.16
CA PRO A 16 0.03 32.93 -5.85
C PRO A 16 -1.34 33.38 -5.30
N GLY A 17 -1.69 32.95 -4.13
CA GLY A 17 -2.91 33.33 -3.41
C GLY A 17 -3.97 32.24 -3.20
N ARG A 18 -3.84 31.05 -3.80
CA ARG A 18 -4.80 29.94 -3.66
C ARG A 18 -4.41 28.85 -2.66
N TYR A 19 -3.20 28.90 -2.15
CA TYR A 19 -2.71 27.97 -1.13
C TYR A 19 -2.36 28.78 0.11
N PRO A 20 -2.78 28.36 1.31
CA PRO A 20 -2.24 28.95 2.52
C PRO A 20 -0.71 28.81 2.41
N THR A 21 -0.03 29.93 2.38
CA THR A 21 1.43 29.97 2.50
C THR A 21 1.73 29.36 3.87
N LEU A 22 2.16 28.12 3.88
CA LEU A 22 2.81 27.56 5.06
C LEU A 22 4.08 28.38 5.23
N THR A 23 3.96 29.49 5.98
CA THR A 23 5.14 30.20 6.47
C THR A 23 5.89 29.18 7.29
N PRO A 24 7.13 28.82 6.90
CA PRO A 24 7.92 27.95 7.76
C PRO A 24 8.02 28.66 9.10
N ASN A 25 7.44 28.07 10.14
CA ASN A 25 7.65 28.59 11.48
C ASN A 25 9.15 28.50 11.72
N LYS A 26 9.83 29.67 11.75
CA LYS A 26 11.29 29.77 11.94
C LYS A 26 11.79 29.11 13.21
N ASP A 27 10.87 28.82 14.16
CA ASP A 27 11.18 28.21 15.46
C ASP A 27 11.16 26.67 15.44
N THR A 28 10.80 26.02 14.32
CA THR A 28 10.92 24.57 14.18
C THR A 28 12.27 24.19 13.58
N ALA A 29 13.35 24.48 14.30
CA ALA A 29 14.62 23.79 14.04
C ALA A 29 14.37 22.29 14.16
N VAL A 30 14.53 21.57 13.07
CA VAL A 30 14.37 20.12 13.00
C VAL A 30 15.33 19.51 14.02
N LYS A 31 14.80 19.01 15.12
CA LYS A 31 15.61 18.30 16.12
C LYS A 31 15.95 16.92 15.56
N TRP A 32 17.09 16.80 14.93
CA TRP A 32 17.60 15.56 14.35
C TRP A 32 17.56 14.38 15.35
N SER A 33 17.79 14.65 16.63
CA SER A 33 17.66 13.63 17.69
C SER A 33 16.26 12.99 17.73
N ARG A 34 15.20 13.77 17.52
CA ARG A 34 13.82 13.22 17.48
C ARG A 34 13.59 12.34 16.27
N ILE A 35 14.16 12.70 15.11
CA ILE A 35 14.07 11.89 13.90
C ILE A 35 14.77 10.54 14.11
N TRP A 36 15.96 10.55 14.69
CA TRP A 36 16.70 9.32 14.98
C TRP A 36 15.97 8.45 16.03
N ILE A 37 15.38 9.04 17.05
CA ILE A 37 14.55 8.31 18.02
C ILE A 37 13.34 7.66 17.32
N MET A 38 12.64 8.40 16.46
CA MET A 38 11.51 7.85 15.70
C MET A 38 11.95 6.72 14.77
N ALA A 39 13.06 6.87 14.07
CA ALA A 39 13.63 5.85 13.22
C ALA A 39 14.04 4.59 14.03
N ALA A 40 14.67 4.77 15.19
CA ALA A 40 15.05 3.68 16.08
C ALA A 40 13.82 2.94 16.62
N LEU A 41 12.77 3.67 17.03
CA LEU A 41 11.50 3.06 17.47
C LEU A 41 10.83 2.28 16.34
N ALA A 42 10.79 2.83 15.13
CA ALA A 42 10.23 2.13 13.97
C ALA A 42 11.02 0.84 13.66
N LEU A 43 12.34 0.94 13.65
CA LEU A 43 13.21 -0.21 13.42
C LEU A 43 13.05 -1.28 14.52
N SER A 44 12.94 -0.86 15.80
CA SER A 44 12.75 -1.79 16.90
C SER A 44 11.44 -2.57 16.79
N ILE A 45 10.33 -1.95 16.37
CA ILE A 45 9.06 -2.64 16.13
C ILE A 45 9.23 -3.71 15.04
N VAL A 46 9.90 -3.38 13.94
CA VAL A 46 10.15 -4.33 12.84
C VAL A 46 11.00 -5.50 13.35
N LEU A 47 12.10 -5.22 14.04
CA LEU A 47 12.98 -6.27 14.56
C LEU A 47 12.29 -7.17 15.57
N ILE A 48 11.54 -6.59 16.53
CA ILE A 48 10.76 -7.37 17.51
C ILE A 48 9.75 -8.28 16.81
N THR A 49 9.07 -7.76 15.78
CA THR A 49 8.08 -8.55 15.01
C THR A 49 8.74 -9.73 14.29
N LEU A 50 9.89 -9.49 13.62
CA LEU A 50 10.63 -10.54 12.93
C LEU A 50 11.19 -11.60 13.87
N VAL A 51 11.79 -11.17 14.98
CA VAL A 51 12.33 -12.07 16.02
C VAL A 51 11.20 -12.88 16.66
N ALA A 52 10.08 -12.25 16.99
CA ALA A 52 8.92 -12.96 17.54
C ALA A 52 8.39 -13.99 16.55
N ASN A 53 8.32 -13.68 15.26
CA ASN A 53 7.91 -14.63 14.22
C ASN A 53 8.85 -15.84 14.16
N GLN A 54 10.17 -15.62 14.21
CA GLN A 54 11.17 -16.69 14.17
C GLN A 54 11.12 -17.59 15.41
N ILE A 55 10.90 -17.01 16.61
CA ILE A 55 10.89 -17.76 17.87
C ILE A 55 9.58 -18.52 18.05
N THR A 56 8.45 -17.90 17.76
CA THR A 56 7.13 -18.48 18.06
C THR A 56 6.56 -19.33 16.90
N GLY A 57 7.04 -19.12 15.67
CA GLY A 57 6.43 -19.70 14.48
C GLY A 57 5.05 -19.13 14.14
N TRP A 58 4.57 -18.14 14.89
CA TRP A 58 3.26 -17.53 14.65
C TRP A 58 3.28 -16.68 13.38
N SER A 59 2.12 -16.58 12.71
CA SER A 59 2.00 -15.73 11.54
C SER A 59 2.20 -14.24 11.88
N LEU A 60 2.77 -13.48 10.95
CA LEU A 60 2.93 -12.03 11.11
C LEU A 60 1.59 -11.32 11.34
N LEU A 61 0.49 -11.86 10.79
CA LEU A 61 -0.86 -11.34 11.00
C LEU A 61 -1.31 -11.41 12.47
N ALA A 62 -0.81 -12.36 13.25
CA ALA A 62 -1.08 -12.46 14.69
C ALA A 62 -0.10 -11.60 15.52
N ILE A 63 1.18 -11.60 15.14
CA ILE A 63 2.25 -10.93 15.90
C ILE A 63 2.15 -9.40 15.78
N VAL A 64 1.91 -8.87 14.58
CA VAL A 64 1.88 -7.40 14.35
C VAL A 64 0.85 -6.70 15.23
N PRO A 65 -0.41 -7.15 15.36
CA PRO A 65 -1.38 -6.55 16.29
C PRO A 65 -0.93 -6.61 17.75
N LEU A 66 -0.38 -7.75 18.19
CA LEU A 66 0.12 -7.91 19.56
C LEU A 66 1.27 -6.95 19.86
N VAL A 67 2.26 -6.88 18.97
CA VAL A 67 3.39 -5.94 19.11
C VAL A 67 2.87 -4.51 19.10
N SER A 68 1.92 -4.16 18.23
CA SER A 68 1.35 -2.81 18.14
C SER A 68 0.64 -2.37 19.43
N ILE A 69 0.06 -3.31 20.17
CA ILE A 69 -0.58 -3.03 21.48
C ILE A 69 0.45 -3.00 22.60
N LEU A 70 1.34 -3.97 22.65
CA LEU A 70 2.29 -4.14 23.76
C LEU A 70 3.41 -3.11 23.71
N PHE A 71 3.91 -2.75 22.53
CA PHE A 71 5.05 -1.86 22.38
C PHE A 71 4.84 -0.46 23.01
N PRO A 72 3.71 0.24 22.77
CA PRO A 72 3.45 1.52 23.44
C PRO A 72 3.35 1.37 24.95
N ILE A 73 2.80 0.27 25.45
CA ILE A 73 2.68 0.00 26.90
C ILE A 73 4.07 -0.16 27.53
N ILE A 74 4.88 -1.04 26.94
CA ILE A 74 6.22 -1.34 27.41
C ILE A 74 7.14 -0.10 27.37
N THR A 75 6.97 0.75 26.36
CA THR A 75 7.80 1.96 26.21
C THR A 75 7.32 3.14 27.06
N ALA A 76 6.02 3.26 27.33
CA ALA A 76 5.46 4.40 28.08
C ALA A 76 5.53 4.21 29.60
N LEU A 77 5.34 2.98 30.10
CA LEU A 77 5.31 2.69 31.53
C LEU A 77 6.62 3.06 32.26
N PRO A 78 7.81 2.66 31.78
CA PRO A 78 9.08 3.02 32.44
C PRO A 78 9.37 4.53 32.43
N GLN A 79 8.75 5.25 31.46
CA GLN A 79 8.92 6.70 31.33
C GLN A 79 7.93 7.50 32.19
N GLY A 80 7.07 6.84 32.97
CA GLY A 80 6.03 7.49 33.76
C GLY A 80 4.92 8.17 32.95
N LYS A 81 4.81 7.89 31.63
CA LYS A 81 3.87 8.53 30.71
C LYS A 81 2.50 7.84 30.69
N THR A 82 2.00 7.47 31.87
CA THR A 82 0.71 6.76 32.03
C THR A 82 -0.48 7.56 31.51
N ASP A 83 -0.47 8.89 31.70
CA ASP A 83 -1.56 9.75 31.25
C ASP A 83 -1.60 9.88 29.71
N ALA A 84 -0.43 9.97 29.08
CA ALA A 84 -0.31 9.95 27.63
C ALA A 84 -0.80 8.61 27.05
N LEU A 85 -0.49 7.50 27.73
CA LEU A 85 -0.97 6.18 27.33
C LEU A 85 -2.50 6.08 27.45
N LYS A 86 -3.08 6.50 28.58
CA LYS A 86 -4.54 6.53 28.80
C LYS A 86 -5.25 7.40 27.76
N GLN A 87 -4.70 8.58 27.46
CA GLN A 87 -5.25 9.49 26.48
C GLN A 87 -5.15 8.90 25.05
N GLY A 88 -4.02 8.21 24.74
CA GLY A 88 -3.83 7.49 23.47
C GLY A 88 -4.86 6.38 23.28
N VAL A 89 -5.08 5.53 24.30
CA VAL A 89 -6.09 4.46 24.27
C VAL A 89 -7.50 5.04 24.13
N LYS A 90 -7.82 6.09 24.88
CA LYS A 90 -9.12 6.77 24.78
C LYS A 90 -9.34 7.35 23.37
N ASN A 91 -8.35 8.02 22.83
CA ASN A 91 -8.43 8.58 21.47
C ASN A 91 -8.55 7.49 20.40
N TYR A 92 -7.83 6.37 20.57
CA TYR A 92 -7.96 5.22 19.68
C TYR A 92 -9.38 4.65 19.71
N ALA A 93 -9.92 4.40 20.89
CA ALA A 93 -11.26 3.84 21.06
C ALA A 93 -12.37 4.77 20.52
N GLN A 94 -12.26 6.07 20.78
CA GLN A 94 -13.30 7.05 20.43
C GLN A 94 -13.22 7.54 18.97
N ASN A 95 -12.03 7.60 18.38
CA ASN A 95 -11.81 8.23 17.08
C ASN A 95 -11.22 7.27 16.03
N SER A 96 -10.12 6.58 16.36
CA SER A 96 -9.39 5.81 15.36
C SER A 96 -10.11 4.51 14.99
N LEU A 97 -10.70 3.83 15.96
CA LEU A 97 -11.45 2.60 15.76
C LEU A 97 -12.64 2.84 14.81
N PHE A 98 -13.39 3.91 15.04
CA PHE A 98 -14.52 4.28 14.18
C PHE A 98 -14.09 4.66 12.75
N LYS A 99 -12.94 5.31 12.59
CA LYS A 99 -12.39 5.62 11.26
C LYS A 99 -11.94 4.36 10.52
N GLY A 100 -11.49 3.34 11.24
CA GLY A 100 -11.07 2.05 10.68
C GLY A 100 -12.21 1.14 10.22
N ARG A 101 -13.48 1.41 10.60
CA ARG A 101 -14.63 0.53 10.30
C ARG A 101 -14.80 0.22 8.80
N MET A 102 -14.60 1.22 7.94
CA MET A 102 -14.70 1.02 6.48
C MET A 102 -13.64 0.05 5.97
N ASN A 103 -12.41 0.16 6.46
CA ASN A 103 -11.35 -0.78 6.11
C ASN A 103 -11.68 -2.20 6.59
N ALA A 104 -12.19 -2.35 7.82
CA ALA A 104 -12.62 -3.64 8.33
C ALA A 104 -13.72 -4.27 7.45
N CYS A 105 -14.74 -3.50 7.06
CA CYS A 105 -15.77 -3.98 6.13
C CYS A 105 -15.19 -4.40 4.77
N ILE A 106 -14.28 -3.59 4.20
CA ILE A 106 -13.65 -3.90 2.91
C ILE A 106 -12.83 -5.19 3.01
N PHE A 107 -12.01 -5.35 4.05
CA PHE A 107 -11.19 -6.57 4.23
C PHE A 107 -12.05 -7.80 4.46
N THR A 108 -13.13 -7.68 5.25
CA THR A 108 -14.06 -8.79 5.48
C THR A 108 -14.78 -9.18 4.19
N ALA A 109 -15.31 -8.21 3.44
CA ALA A 109 -15.97 -8.45 2.17
C ALA A 109 -15.00 -9.06 1.12
N ALA A 110 -13.76 -8.58 1.05
CA ALA A 110 -12.73 -9.12 0.16
C ALA A 110 -12.38 -10.57 0.54
N GLY A 111 -12.25 -10.88 1.84
CA GLY A 111 -11.99 -12.23 2.31
C GLY A 111 -13.14 -13.20 2.01
N LEU A 112 -14.38 -12.76 2.20
CA LEU A 112 -15.57 -13.55 1.84
C LEU A 112 -15.65 -13.81 0.33
N LEU A 113 -15.38 -12.79 -0.49
CA LEU A 113 -15.36 -12.93 -1.95
C LEU A 113 -14.25 -13.91 -2.38
N ALA A 114 -13.05 -13.77 -1.85
CA ALA A 114 -11.93 -14.66 -2.14
C ALA A 114 -12.29 -16.12 -1.79
N HIS A 115 -12.87 -16.36 -0.63
CA HIS A 115 -13.30 -17.70 -0.21
C HIS A 115 -14.44 -18.26 -1.07
N ALA A 116 -15.41 -17.41 -1.45
CA ALA A 116 -16.49 -17.81 -2.36
C ALA A 116 -15.96 -18.23 -3.75
N LEU A 117 -14.97 -17.47 -4.27
CA LEU A 117 -14.33 -17.80 -5.55
C LEU A 117 -13.51 -19.09 -5.48
N ASP A 118 -12.83 -19.34 -4.38
CA ASP A 118 -12.09 -20.59 -4.13
C ASP A 118 -13.04 -21.79 -4.13
N ILE A 119 -14.11 -21.74 -3.34
CA ILE A 119 -15.12 -22.83 -3.28
C ILE A 119 -15.83 -23.03 -4.63
N SER A 120 -16.10 -21.97 -5.37
CA SER A 120 -16.80 -22.05 -6.66
C SER A 120 -15.98 -22.70 -7.77
N GLY A 121 -14.66 -22.90 -7.57
CA GLY A 121 -13.75 -23.41 -8.57
C GLY A 121 -13.47 -22.45 -9.76
N VAL A 122 -14.03 -21.25 -9.74
CA VAL A 122 -13.79 -20.23 -10.80
C VAL A 122 -12.31 -19.89 -10.91
N GLY A 123 -11.57 -19.94 -9.79
CA GLY A 123 -10.13 -19.72 -9.78
C GLY A 123 -9.35 -20.67 -10.68
N ALA A 124 -9.76 -21.93 -10.76
CA ALA A 124 -9.12 -22.93 -11.61
C ALA A 124 -9.35 -22.68 -13.13
N ALA A 125 -10.41 -21.96 -13.50
CA ALA A 125 -10.72 -21.63 -14.88
C ALA A 125 -9.97 -20.39 -15.38
N ILE A 126 -9.52 -19.50 -14.50
CA ILE A 126 -8.86 -18.23 -14.86
C ILE A 126 -7.59 -18.41 -15.70
N PRO A 127 -6.67 -19.35 -15.39
CA PRO A 127 -5.50 -19.58 -16.23
C PRO A 127 -5.84 -19.92 -17.69
N GLY A 128 -6.94 -20.67 -17.91
CA GLY A 128 -7.42 -21.00 -19.25
C GLY A 128 -8.02 -19.82 -20.02
N LEU A 129 -8.39 -18.74 -19.33
CA LEU A 129 -8.88 -17.51 -19.95
C LEU A 129 -7.75 -16.53 -20.34
N ILE A 130 -6.54 -16.79 -19.86
CA ILE A 130 -5.38 -15.97 -20.20
C ILE A 130 -4.85 -16.43 -21.56
N PRO A 131 -4.83 -15.55 -22.58
CA PRO A 131 -4.31 -15.91 -23.89
C PRO A 131 -2.86 -16.43 -23.80
N ALA A 132 -2.53 -17.46 -24.59
CA ALA A 132 -1.20 -18.05 -24.64
C ALA A 132 -0.07 -17.03 -24.94
N VAL A 133 -0.40 -15.92 -25.59
CA VAL A 133 0.50 -14.79 -25.79
C VAL A 133 1.09 -14.27 -24.46
N PHE A 134 0.30 -14.23 -23.39
CA PHE A 134 0.80 -13.71 -22.11
C PHE A 134 1.71 -14.71 -21.38
N THR A 135 1.50 -16.01 -21.54
CA THR A 135 2.34 -17.04 -20.96
C THR A 135 3.70 -17.15 -21.68
N GLY A 136 3.75 -16.79 -22.98
CA GLY A 136 5.00 -16.71 -23.75
C GLY A 136 5.83 -15.45 -23.47
N TYR A 137 5.24 -14.42 -22.81
CA TYR A 137 5.89 -13.14 -22.53
C TYR A 137 5.70 -12.74 -21.07
N PRO A 138 6.56 -13.23 -20.15
CA PRO A 138 6.41 -13.00 -18.70
C PRO A 138 6.30 -11.52 -18.32
N TYR A 139 6.98 -10.63 -19.05
CA TYR A 139 6.89 -9.18 -18.82
C TYR A 139 5.49 -8.64 -19.08
N LEU A 140 4.84 -9.07 -20.19
CA LEU A 140 3.47 -8.67 -20.50
C LEU A 140 2.48 -9.22 -19.47
N LEU A 141 2.72 -10.42 -18.97
CA LEU A 141 1.91 -11.03 -17.93
C LEU A 141 1.97 -10.21 -16.63
N VAL A 142 3.17 -9.82 -16.18
CA VAL A 142 3.39 -8.96 -15.02
C VAL A 142 2.64 -7.63 -15.19
N LEU A 143 2.78 -6.96 -16.34
CA LEU A 143 2.08 -5.71 -16.61
C LEU A 143 0.55 -5.91 -16.61
N THR A 144 0.07 -7.00 -17.18
CA THR A 144 -1.38 -7.31 -17.22
C THR A 144 -1.94 -7.50 -15.82
N ILE A 145 -1.26 -8.24 -14.95
CA ILE A 145 -1.68 -8.44 -13.57
C ILE A 145 -1.71 -7.10 -12.82
N MET A 146 -0.70 -6.24 -13.01
CA MET A 146 -0.72 -4.90 -12.42
C MET A 146 -1.91 -4.07 -12.92
N LEU A 147 -2.22 -4.10 -14.22
CA LEU A 147 -3.35 -3.38 -14.80
C LEU A 147 -4.69 -3.91 -14.29
N LEU A 148 -4.83 -5.23 -14.06
CA LEU A 148 -6.03 -5.82 -13.45
C LEU A 148 -6.30 -5.31 -12.03
N ILE A 149 -5.31 -4.74 -11.35
CA ILE A 149 -5.49 -4.08 -10.05
C ILE A 149 -5.72 -2.57 -10.22
N ILE A 150 -5.01 -1.93 -11.15
CA ILE A 150 -5.07 -0.49 -11.35
C ILE A 150 -6.41 -0.06 -11.94
N LEU A 151 -6.90 -0.75 -12.98
CA LEU A 151 -8.10 -0.35 -13.72
C LEU A 151 -9.38 -0.39 -12.87
N PRO A 152 -9.68 -1.48 -12.11
CA PRO A 152 -10.82 -1.48 -11.19
C PRO A 152 -10.73 -0.38 -10.12
N GLY A 153 -9.52 -0.04 -9.68
CA GLY A 153 -9.28 1.07 -8.76
C GLY A 153 -9.77 2.41 -9.31
N GLN A 154 -9.77 2.62 -10.63
CA GLN A 154 -10.32 3.84 -11.25
C GLN A 154 -11.86 3.88 -11.21
N LEU A 155 -12.50 2.74 -11.02
CA LEU A 155 -13.95 2.61 -10.87
C LEU A 155 -14.42 2.62 -9.40
N GLY A 156 -13.48 2.82 -8.46
CA GLY A 156 -13.78 2.85 -7.02
C GLY A 156 -13.68 1.48 -6.34
N ILE A 157 -13.29 0.42 -7.04
CA ILE A 157 -13.04 -0.88 -6.42
C ILE A 157 -11.71 -0.79 -5.66
N HIS A 158 -11.77 -1.09 -4.37
CA HIS A 158 -10.57 -1.00 -3.52
C HIS A 158 -9.51 -2.03 -3.97
N PRO A 159 -8.23 -1.64 -4.13
CA PRO A 159 -7.20 -2.53 -4.67
C PRO A 159 -6.91 -3.76 -3.79
N VAL A 160 -7.29 -3.73 -2.51
CA VAL A 160 -7.29 -4.92 -1.65
C VAL A 160 -8.26 -5.97 -2.18
N ALA A 161 -9.47 -5.58 -2.59
CA ALA A 161 -10.45 -6.53 -3.10
C ALA A 161 -9.96 -7.20 -4.38
N THR A 162 -9.45 -6.42 -5.34
CA THR A 162 -8.89 -6.97 -6.59
C THR A 162 -7.63 -7.81 -6.33
N GLY A 163 -6.72 -7.35 -5.49
CA GLY A 163 -5.50 -8.07 -5.14
C GLY A 163 -5.78 -9.40 -4.45
N THR A 164 -6.67 -9.42 -3.45
CA THR A 164 -7.05 -10.67 -2.75
C THR A 164 -7.78 -11.64 -3.67
N THR A 165 -8.64 -11.13 -4.57
CA THR A 165 -9.28 -11.96 -5.59
C THR A 165 -8.26 -12.62 -6.50
N LEU A 166 -7.28 -11.87 -7.02
CA LEU A 166 -6.23 -12.44 -7.86
C LEU A 166 -5.38 -13.48 -7.12
N VAL A 167 -5.03 -13.21 -5.85
CA VAL A 167 -4.27 -14.17 -5.01
C VAL A 167 -5.07 -15.43 -4.74
N ALA A 168 -6.37 -15.34 -4.53
CA ALA A 168 -7.23 -16.49 -4.27
C ALA A 168 -7.54 -17.32 -5.54
N THR A 169 -7.52 -16.68 -6.72
CA THR A 169 -7.97 -17.32 -7.96
C THR A 169 -6.84 -17.77 -8.86
N ILE A 170 -5.67 -17.13 -8.78
CA ILE A 170 -4.53 -17.45 -9.65
C ILE A 170 -3.55 -18.34 -8.91
N VAL A 171 -3.25 -19.50 -9.50
CA VAL A 171 -2.12 -20.33 -9.12
C VAL A 171 -0.88 -19.84 -9.89
N PRO A 172 0.10 -19.20 -9.23
CA PRO A 172 1.21 -18.54 -9.94
C PRO A 172 2.00 -19.48 -10.86
N SER A 173 2.23 -20.71 -10.41
CA SER A 173 2.96 -21.73 -11.18
C SER A 173 2.26 -22.12 -12.49
N ALA A 174 0.92 -22.06 -12.55
CA ALA A 174 0.17 -22.30 -13.79
C ALA A 174 0.42 -21.21 -14.86
N LEU A 175 0.92 -20.06 -14.44
CA LEU A 175 1.30 -18.94 -15.31
C LEU A 175 2.82 -18.85 -15.52
N GLY A 176 3.60 -19.83 -15.05
CA GLY A 176 5.05 -19.79 -15.12
C GLY A 176 5.68 -18.74 -14.18
N LEU A 177 4.97 -18.28 -13.15
CA LEU A 177 5.47 -17.32 -12.17
C LEU A 177 5.79 -18.01 -10.84
N SER A 178 6.89 -17.62 -10.21
CA SER A 178 7.14 -17.99 -8.82
C SER A 178 6.24 -17.17 -7.87
N VAL A 179 5.95 -17.72 -6.69
CA VAL A 179 5.12 -17.05 -5.68
C VAL A 179 5.68 -15.66 -5.30
N PRO A 180 7.00 -15.47 -5.08
CA PRO A 180 7.55 -14.14 -4.78
C PRO A 180 7.36 -13.13 -5.93
N VAL A 181 7.56 -13.55 -7.19
CA VAL A 181 7.36 -12.68 -8.36
C VAL A 181 5.90 -12.26 -8.47
N PHE A 182 4.96 -13.19 -8.28
CA PHE A 182 3.54 -12.88 -8.27
C PHE A 182 3.17 -11.92 -7.14
N ALA A 183 3.67 -12.15 -5.92
CA ALA A 183 3.44 -11.27 -4.77
C ALA A 183 3.98 -9.86 -5.02
N MET A 184 5.19 -9.71 -5.55
CA MET A 184 5.75 -8.40 -5.93
C MET A 184 4.89 -7.69 -6.99
N THR A 185 4.40 -8.43 -7.98
CA THR A 185 3.51 -7.90 -9.02
C THR A 185 2.22 -7.33 -8.41
N ILE A 186 1.59 -8.07 -7.50
CA ILE A 186 0.38 -7.63 -6.79
C ILE A 186 0.66 -6.37 -5.96
N ILE A 187 1.76 -6.33 -5.21
CA ILE A 187 2.13 -5.17 -4.37
C ILE A 187 2.39 -3.93 -5.24
N CYS A 188 3.12 -4.08 -6.34
CA CYS A 188 3.37 -2.97 -7.27
C CYS A 188 2.08 -2.45 -7.91
N GLY A 189 1.20 -3.34 -8.36
CA GLY A 189 -0.13 -2.98 -8.86
C GLY A 189 -0.99 -2.25 -7.82
N TRP A 190 -0.96 -2.72 -6.57
CA TRP A 190 -1.66 -2.06 -5.46
C TRP A 190 -1.14 -0.66 -5.18
N LEU A 191 0.19 -0.48 -5.10
CA LEU A 191 0.80 0.85 -4.89
C LEU A 191 0.39 1.83 -5.99
N LEU A 192 0.45 1.41 -7.25
CA LEU A 192 0.06 2.24 -8.39
C LEU A 192 -1.44 2.53 -8.39
N SER A 193 -2.29 1.56 -8.07
CA SER A 193 -3.73 1.77 -7.94
C SER A 193 -4.05 2.82 -6.88
N ASN A 194 -3.44 2.75 -5.69
CA ASN A 194 -3.64 3.76 -4.64
C ASN A 194 -3.17 5.16 -5.06
N MET A 195 -2.10 5.25 -5.84
CA MET A 195 -1.57 6.53 -6.31
C MET A 195 -2.46 7.17 -7.38
N LEU A 196 -2.98 6.36 -8.31
CA LEU A 196 -3.72 6.84 -9.47
C LEU A 196 -5.22 6.97 -9.23
N SER A 197 -5.80 6.14 -8.35
CA SER A 197 -7.24 6.09 -8.14
C SER A 197 -7.77 7.38 -7.51
N PRO A 198 -8.79 8.01 -8.11
CA PRO A 198 -9.46 9.17 -7.53
C PRO A 198 -10.21 8.84 -6.23
N PHE A 199 -10.49 7.57 -5.97
CA PHE A 199 -11.20 7.08 -4.80
C PHE A 199 -10.26 6.65 -3.65
N SER A 200 -8.94 6.73 -3.85
CA SER A 200 -7.98 6.39 -2.80
C SER A 200 -8.01 7.43 -1.67
N ALA A 201 -7.77 6.98 -0.44
CA ALA A 201 -7.69 7.86 0.73
C ALA A 201 -6.63 8.97 0.55
N LEU A 202 -5.53 8.66 -0.16
CA LEU A 202 -4.49 9.62 -0.49
C LEU A 202 -5.05 10.76 -1.35
N ASN A 203 -5.72 10.45 -2.45
CA ASN A 203 -6.24 11.44 -3.39
C ASN A 203 -7.46 12.19 -2.86
N LEU A 204 -8.29 11.54 -2.03
CA LEU A 204 -9.37 12.20 -1.28
C LEU A 204 -8.80 13.25 -0.30
N THR A 205 -7.75 12.91 0.43
CA THR A 205 -7.08 13.84 1.34
C THR A 205 -6.43 15.01 0.57
N LEU A 206 -5.71 14.70 -0.50
CA LEU A 206 -5.09 15.74 -1.35
C LEU A 206 -6.14 16.66 -2.00
N SER A 207 -7.27 16.11 -2.41
CA SER A 207 -8.41 16.89 -2.92
C SER A 207 -8.95 17.85 -1.86
N GLY A 208 -9.16 17.36 -0.63
CA GLY A 208 -9.61 18.20 0.48
C GLY A 208 -8.63 19.33 0.83
N LEU A 209 -7.33 19.05 0.80
CA LEU A 209 -6.28 20.04 1.09
C LEU A 209 -6.05 21.04 -0.05
N SER A 210 -6.16 20.60 -1.30
CA SER A 210 -5.84 21.42 -2.48
C SER A 210 -7.05 22.13 -3.07
N GLY A 211 -8.27 21.80 -2.67
CA GLY A 211 -9.51 22.29 -3.28
C GLY A 211 -9.69 21.86 -4.75
N LYS A 212 -8.94 20.87 -5.22
CA LYS A 212 -9.04 20.29 -6.57
C LYS A 212 -9.88 19.01 -6.51
N SER A 213 -10.45 18.60 -7.65
CA SER A 213 -11.18 17.32 -7.72
C SER A 213 -10.24 16.13 -7.49
N THR A 214 -10.80 15.03 -7.01
CA THR A 214 -10.05 13.78 -6.80
C THR A 214 -9.49 13.19 -8.10
N TRP A 215 -10.19 13.38 -9.22
CA TRP A 215 -9.70 13.05 -10.56
C TRP A 215 -8.46 13.85 -10.94
N TYR A 216 -8.42 15.11 -10.54
CA TYR A 216 -7.26 15.96 -10.79
C TYR A 216 -6.06 15.49 -9.96
N THR A 217 -6.24 15.24 -8.66
CA THR A 217 -5.16 14.83 -7.75
C THR A 217 -4.64 13.42 -8.04
N GLY A 218 -5.53 12.49 -8.35
CA GLY A 218 -5.18 11.12 -8.72
C GLY A 218 -4.67 11.02 -10.16
N LEU A 219 -5.59 10.95 -11.11
CA LEU A 219 -5.24 10.60 -12.49
C LEU A 219 -4.53 11.73 -13.22
N LYS A 220 -5.13 12.96 -13.28
CA LYS A 220 -4.61 14.04 -14.12
C LYS A 220 -3.22 14.54 -13.70
N LEU A 221 -2.93 14.55 -12.41
CA LEU A 221 -1.63 14.99 -11.90
C LEU A 221 -0.57 13.89 -12.01
N SER A 222 -0.96 12.63 -11.82
CA SER A 222 -0.03 11.53 -11.58
C SER A 222 0.08 10.53 -12.72
N TRP A 223 -0.75 10.61 -13.80
CA TRP A 223 -0.78 9.58 -14.84
C TRP A 223 0.57 9.32 -15.53
N ARG A 224 1.33 10.41 -15.83
CA ARG A 224 2.66 10.27 -16.46
C ARG A 224 3.64 9.56 -15.54
N TYR A 225 3.63 9.95 -14.27
CA TYR A 225 4.44 9.29 -13.25
C TYR A 225 3.98 7.86 -13.04
N GLY A 226 2.67 7.62 -13.00
CA GLY A 226 2.09 6.28 -12.90
C GLY A 226 2.48 5.37 -14.05
N LEU A 227 2.49 5.89 -15.29
CA LEU A 227 2.94 5.13 -16.46
C LEU A 227 4.43 4.76 -16.37
N VAL A 228 5.27 5.73 -16.01
CA VAL A 228 6.71 5.47 -15.80
C VAL A 228 6.92 4.43 -14.70
N CYS A 229 6.23 4.57 -13.57
CA CYS A 229 6.32 3.60 -12.47
C CYS A 229 5.82 2.22 -12.87
N LEU A 230 4.74 2.12 -13.65
CA LEU A 230 4.24 0.84 -14.17
C LEU A 230 5.32 0.12 -14.97
N LEU A 231 5.96 0.82 -15.91
CA LEU A 231 7.02 0.26 -16.72
C LEU A 231 8.26 -0.10 -15.89
N VAL A 232 8.70 0.80 -15.01
CA VAL A 232 9.87 0.58 -14.14
C VAL A 232 9.63 -0.59 -13.19
N TYR A 233 8.45 -0.67 -12.56
CA TYR A 233 8.11 -1.79 -11.67
C TYR A 233 8.00 -3.11 -12.44
N GLY A 234 7.44 -3.08 -13.64
CA GLY A 234 7.40 -4.24 -14.52
C GLY A 234 8.82 -4.73 -14.86
N VAL A 235 9.72 -3.83 -15.26
CA VAL A 235 11.12 -4.17 -15.52
C VAL A 235 11.81 -4.66 -14.25
N MET A 236 11.61 -4.01 -13.12
CA MET A 236 12.20 -4.41 -11.84
C MET A 236 11.78 -5.82 -11.44
N VAL A 237 10.47 -6.12 -11.49
CA VAL A 237 9.95 -7.45 -11.16
C VAL A 237 10.51 -8.50 -12.11
N PHE A 238 10.55 -8.20 -13.41
CA PHE A 238 11.10 -9.10 -14.42
C PHE A 238 12.60 -9.34 -14.23
N ALA A 239 13.38 -8.29 -14.02
CA ALA A 239 14.83 -8.39 -13.82
C ALA A 239 15.20 -9.13 -12.52
N THR A 240 14.36 -9.06 -11.49
CA THR A 240 14.57 -9.80 -10.23
C THR A 240 13.97 -11.21 -10.25
N ALA A 241 13.18 -11.57 -11.26
CA ALA A 241 12.52 -12.86 -11.36
C ALA A 241 13.48 -14.06 -11.22
N PRO A 242 14.69 -14.10 -11.85
CA PRO A 242 15.62 -15.21 -11.66
C PRO A 242 16.10 -15.34 -10.21
N LEU A 243 16.30 -14.22 -9.52
CA LEU A 243 16.71 -14.20 -8.10
C LEU A 243 15.59 -14.67 -7.16
N LEU A 244 14.35 -14.57 -7.61
CA LEU A 244 13.15 -14.96 -6.89
C LEU A 244 12.65 -16.36 -7.25
N GLY A 245 13.52 -17.17 -7.90
CA GLY A 245 13.22 -18.56 -8.24
C GLY A 245 12.28 -18.73 -9.43
N ASN A 246 12.19 -17.73 -10.30
CA ASN A 246 11.47 -17.85 -11.56
C ASN A 246 12.46 -18.24 -12.65
N PRO A 247 12.33 -19.41 -13.29
CA PRO A 247 13.12 -19.71 -14.48
C PRO A 247 12.78 -18.71 -15.58
N VAL A 248 13.78 -18.08 -16.16
CA VAL A 248 13.64 -17.16 -17.30
C VAL A 248 13.42 -17.96 -18.56
#